data_778a58a30e1a05530d8c0a216ece9407
#
_entry.id   778a58a30e1a05530d8c0a216ece9407
#
_cell.length_a   1.000
_cell.length_b   1.000
_cell.length_c   1.000
_cell.angle_alpha   90.00
_cell.angle_beta   90.00
_cell.angle_gamma   90.00
#
_symmetry.space_group_name_H-M   'P 1'
#
loop_
_entity.id
_entity.type
_entity.pdbx_description
1 polymer ?
#
loop_
_entity_poly.entity_id
_entity_poly.type
_entity_poly.pdbx_seq_one_letter_code
_entity_poly.pdbx_strand_id
1 'polypeptide(L)'
;MIPLSAGSAFFCGFSSWVLASMAKVWLSHVDMEETIKNQDEEIIEYTFHAGQENARNLLIIGHGVTGNKDRPFVVALAEAVAAEGLPVLRFSFSGNGGSGGDFRQSTISKEVDDLKAVLSAADASGYRVIYAGHSMGGAVGVLAAASDERIKLLISLAGMVNTQAFYEREFGEVTPDSGCMWEEASCPLSSTFKDDLESIITTAPKASEVKVPWLLVHGTEDDVVPIEDSQEIFAHANEPKKLVEIPGANHVFSDDGEKPMIDAVIDWIGNSLR
;
A
#
# COMPACT_ATOMS: atom_id res chain seq x y z
N MET A 1 -26.41 -61.97 -60.53
CA MET A 1 -27.86 -62.10 -60.34
C MET A 1 -28.21 -61.82 -58.91
N ILE A 2 -29.08 -60.82 -58.72
CA ILE A 2 -29.91 -60.56 -57.53
C ILE A 2 -29.28 -59.68 -56.38
N PRO A 3 -30.11 -58.90 -55.71
CA PRO A 3 -30.10 -57.42 -55.85
C PRO A 3 -29.79 -56.67 -54.53
N LEU A 4 -29.67 -55.39 -54.69
CA LEU A 4 -29.62 -54.34 -53.64
C LEU A 4 -30.85 -54.32 -52.71
N SER A 5 -30.64 -54.05 -51.43
CA SER A 5 -31.66 -53.54 -50.56
C SER A 5 -31.09 -52.32 -49.75
N ALA A 6 -31.81 -51.26 -49.88
CA ALA A 6 -31.55 -49.98 -49.20
C ALA A 6 -31.87 -50.09 -47.71
N GLY A 7 -31.01 -49.51 -46.88
CA GLY A 7 -31.22 -49.30 -45.46
C GLY A 7 -31.15 -47.82 -45.11
N SER A 8 -32.22 -47.27 -44.62
CA SER A 8 -32.48 -45.88 -44.28
C SER A 8 -31.56 -45.36 -43.17
N ALA A 9 -30.92 -44.24 -43.38
CA ALA A 9 -30.21 -43.46 -42.35
C ALA A 9 -31.19 -42.70 -41.48
N PHE A 10 -31.27 -43.00 -40.21
CA PHE A 10 -31.90 -42.16 -39.19
C PHE A 10 -30.93 -41.03 -38.78
N PHE A 11 -31.27 -39.82 -39.18
CA PHE A 11 -30.68 -38.62 -38.62
C PHE A 11 -31.25 -38.39 -37.24
N CYS A 12 -30.40 -38.60 -36.21
CA CYS A 12 -30.70 -38.19 -34.87
C CYS A 12 -30.17 -36.74 -34.66
N GLY A 13 -31.08 -35.79 -34.59
CA GLY A 13 -30.78 -34.40 -34.37
C GLY A 13 -30.24 -34.20 -32.94
N PHE A 14 -28.95 -33.91 -32.81
CA PHE A 14 -28.40 -33.35 -31.57
C PHE A 14 -28.65 -31.84 -31.56
N SER A 15 -29.46 -31.44 -30.61
CA SER A 15 -29.89 -30.06 -30.40
C SER A 15 -28.69 -29.14 -30.08
N SER A 16 -28.62 -28.04 -30.81
CA SER A 16 -27.63 -26.97 -30.74
C SER A 16 -27.65 -26.15 -29.43
N TRP A 17 -28.13 -26.72 -28.32
CA TRP A 17 -28.26 -26.03 -27.02
C TRP A 17 -27.15 -26.39 -26.03
N VAL A 18 -26.22 -27.29 -26.32
CA VAL A 18 -25.13 -27.70 -25.42
C VAL A 18 -23.84 -26.93 -25.65
N LEU A 19 -23.66 -26.24 -26.77
CA LEU A 19 -22.45 -25.44 -27.07
C LEU A 19 -22.48 -23.97 -26.59
N ALA A 20 -23.62 -23.50 -26.06
CA ALA A 20 -23.74 -22.13 -25.57
C ALA A 20 -23.43 -21.98 -24.07
N SER A 21 -23.15 -23.07 -23.33
CA SER A 21 -22.91 -23.06 -21.89
C SER A 21 -21.43 -23.12 -21.47
N MET A 22 -20.49 -23.30 -22.42
CA MET A 22 -19.06 -23.38 -22.13
C MET A 22 -18.27 -22.10 -22.46
N ALA A 23 -18.92 -21.02 -22.86
CA ALA A 23 -18.28 -19.76 -23.24
C ALA A 23 -18.44 -18.66 -22.19
N LYS A 24 -18.72 -18.98 -20.93
CA LYS A 24 -18.92 -18.00 -19.84
C LYS A 24 -18.15 -18.31 -18.55
N VAL A 25 -16.96 -18.87 -18.63
CA VAL A 25 -16.07 -19.09 -17.46
C VAL A 25 -14.69 -18.50 -17.72
N TRP A 26 -14.60 -17.40 -18.45
CA TRP A 26 -13.39 -16.62 -18.61
C TRP A 26 -13.68 -15.14 -18.30
N LEU A 27 -14.09 -14.85 -17.07
CA LEU A 27 -14.14 -13.48 -16.55
C LEU A 27 -14.02 -13.55 -15.03
N SER A 28 -12.82 -13.42 -14.54
CA SER A 28 -12.51 -12.67 -13.32
C SER A 28 -11.14 -13.01 -12.71
N HIS A 29 -10.06 -12.90 -13.45
CA HIS A 29 -8.87 -12.34 -12.81
C HIS A 29 -8.98 -10.84 -13.10
N VAL A 30 -9.19 -10.05 -12.07
CA VAL A 30 -8.98 -8.62 -12.14
C VAL A 30 -7.47 -8.47 -12.12
N ASP A 31 -6.86 -8.51 -13.32
CA ASP A 31 -5.43 -8.24 -13.46
C ASP A 31 -5.23 -6.74 -13.21
N MET A 32 -4.30 -6.42 -12.33
CA MET A 32 -3.82 -5.05 -12.20
C MET A 32 -3.20 -4.61 -13.52
N GLU A 33 -3.25 -3.32 -13.83
CA GLU A 33 -2.56 -2.78 -15.02
C GLU A 33 -1.10 -3.26 -15.03
N GLU A 34 -0.61 -3.74 -16.18
CA GLU A 34 0.77 -4.25 -16.31
C GLU A 34 1.81 -3.18 -15.96
N THR A 35 1.50 -1.90 -16.16
CA THR A 35 2.40 -0.78 -15.90
C THR A 35 1.66 0.39 -15.27
N ILE A 36 2.01 0.73 -14.02
CA ILE A 36 1.51 1.93 -13.35
C ILE A 36 2.52 3.07 -13.58
N LYS A 37 2.02 4.23 -13.96
CA LYS A 37 2.82 5.46 -14.13
C LYS A 37 2.24 6.60 -13.31
N ASN A 38 3.11 7.38 -12.67
CA ASN A 38 2.71 8.62 -12.02
C ASN A 38 2.50 9.77 -13.04
N GLN A 39 2.18 10.96 -12.55
CA GLN A 39 1.95 12.14 -13.41
C GLN A 39 3.18 12.61 -14.20
N ASP A 40 4.38 12.23 -13.76
CA ASP A 40 5.66 12.53 -14.42
C ASP A 40 6.07 11.43 -15.41
N GLU A 41 5.15 10.51 -15.76
CA GLU A 41 5.39 9.34 -16.63
C GLU A 41 6.42 8.36 -16.08
N GLU A 42 6.78 8.44 -14.79
CA GLU A 42 7.70 7.53 -14.13
C GLU A 42 6.99 6.22 -13.81
N ILE A 43 7.65 5.10 -14.09
CA ILE A 43 7.10 3.76 -13.81
C ILE A 43 7.17 3.49 -12.32
N ILE A 44 6.05 3.09 -11.73
CA ILE A 44 5.95 2.63 -10.35
C ILE A 44 6.09 1.12 -10.31
N GLU A 45 7.19 0.65 -9.72
CA GLU A 45 7.44 -0.78 -9.51
C GLU A 45 6.56 -1.33 -8.40
N TYR A 46 5.89 -2.45 -8.66
CA TYR A 46 5.09 -3.12 -7.66
C TYR A 46 5.21 -4.64 -7.71
N THR A 47 4.74 -5.30 -6.66
CA THR A 47 4.51 -6.74 -6.60
C THR A 47 3.08 -6.98 -6.13
N PHE A 48 2.33 -7.78 -6.88
CA PHE A 48 0.97 -8.16 -6.56
C PHE A 48 0.93 -9.58 -5.98
N HIS A 49 0.29 -9.73 -4.83
CA HIS A 49 0.01 -11.00 -4.19
C HIS A 49 -1.48 -11.30 -4.37
N ALA A 50 -1.79 -12.38 -5.06
CA ALA A 50 -3.16 -12.78 -5.30
C ALA A 50 -3.84 -13.20 -3.98
N GLY A 51 -5.09 -12.79 -3.83
CA GLY A 51 -5.98 -13.24 -2.75
C GLY A 51 -6.99 -14.28 -3.25
N GLN A 52 -8.15 -14.35 -2.59
CA GLN A 52 -9.26 -15.21 -3.03
C GLN A 52 -9.89 -14.68 -4.32
N GLU A 53 -10.43 -15.59 -5.12
CA GLU A 53 -11.19 -15.23 -6.32
C GLU A 53 -12.36 -14.29 -5.96
N ASN A 54 -12.56 -13.26 -6.77
CA ASN A 54 -13.60 -12.24 -6.57
C ASN A 54 -13.44 -11.34 -5.33
N ALA A 55 -12.27 -11.30 -4.71
CA ALA A 55 -11.98 -10.33 -3.67
C ALA A 55 -12.16 -8.90 -4.21
N ARG A 56 -12.87 -8.06 -3.46
CA ARG A 56 -13.16 -6.66 -3.86
C ARG A 56 -12.32 -5.63 -3.12
N ASN A 57 -11.64 -6.05 -2.08
CA ASN A 57 -10.75 -5.19 -1.32
C ASN A 57 -9.31 -5.53 -1.67
N LEU A 58 -8.45 -4.53 -1.73
CA LEU A 58 -7.01 -4.65 -2.01
C LEU A 58 -6.26 -3.90 -0.92
N LEU A 59 -5.31 -4.56 -0.26
CA LEU A 59 -4.35 -3.88 0.59
C LEU A 59 -3.21 -3.34 -0.28
N ILE A 60 -2.95 -2.03 -0.19
CA ILE A 60 -1.79 -1.38 -0.81
C ILE A 60 -0.83 -0.99 0.30
N ILE A 61 0.46 -1.35 0.15
CA ILE A 61 1.49 -1.07 1.17
C ILE A 61 2.53 -0.10 0.59
N GLY A 62 2.69 1.07 1.24
CA GLY A 62 3.74 2.06 0.99
C GLY A 62 4.82 2.02 2.06
N HIS A 63 6.07 2.21 1.64
CA HIS A 63 7.25 2.18 2.52
C HIS A 63 7.62 3.57 3.08
N GLY A 64 8.63 3.63 3.93
CA GLY A 64 9.19 4.87 4.49
C GLY A 64 10.42 5.38 3.75
N VAL A 65 11.04 6.44 4.31
CA VAL A 65 12.28 7.06 3.80
C VAL A 65 13.33 5.99 3.51
N THR A 66 14.02 6.11 2.38
CA THR A 66 15.04 5.16 1.90
C THR A 66 14.57 3.71 1.77
N GLY A 67 13.26 3.47 1.89
CA GLY A 67 12.67 2.15 1.79
C GLY A 67 12.43 1.70 0.34
N ASN A 68 11.82 0.55 0.22
CA ASN A 68 11.26 0.03 -1.02
C ASN A 68 10.26 -1.09 -0.70
N LYS A 69 9.56 -1.58 -1.70
CA LYS A 69 8.55 -2.64 -1.57
C LYS A 69 9.08 -3.98 -1.01
N ASP A 70 10.39 -4.21 -1.06
CA ASP A 70 11.02 -5.48 -0.68
C ASP A 70 11.64 -5.47 0.73
N ARG A 71 11.34 -4.46 1.56
CA ARG A 71 11.71 -4.49 2.97
C ARG A 71 11.11 -5.73 3.66
N PRO A 72 11.87 -6.47 4.50
CA PRO A 72 11.43 -7.75 5.05
C PRO A 72 10.06 -7.74 5.68
N PHE A 73 9.75 -6.79 6.58
CA PHE A 73 8.45 -6.69 7.24
C PHE A 73 7.30 -6.34 6.26
N VAL A 74 7.58 -5.59 5.17
CA VAL A 74 6.58 -5.29 4.11
C VAL A 74 6.22 -6.57 3.36
N VAL A 75 7.23 -7.39 3.05
CA VAL A 75 7.03 -8.70 2.40
C VAL A 75 6.26 -9.63 3.32
N ALA A 76 6.68 -9.75 4.58
CA ALA A 76 6.03 -10.60 5.58
C ALA A 76 4.56 -10.23 5.79
N LEU A 77 4.26 -8.93 5.93
CA LEU A 77 2.88 -8.43 6.03
C LEU A 77 2.07 -8.78 4.78
N ALA A 78 2.63 -8.55 3.58
CA ALA A 78 1.94 -8.81 2.33
C ALA A 78 1.61 -10.30 2.16
N GLU A 79 2.56 -11.18 2.45
CA GLU A 79 2.38 -12.63 2.37
C GLU A 79 1.36 -13.13 3.39
N ALA A 80 1.41 -12.65 4.63
CA ALA A 80 0.46 -13.04 5.67
C ALA A 80 -0.97 -12.61 5.35
N VAL A 81 -1.18 -11.37 4.90
CA VAL A 81 -2.51 -10.86 4.53
C VAL A 81 -3.04 -11.58 3.29
N ALA A 82 -2.18 -11.87 2.30
CA ALA A 82 -2.57 -12.63 1.11
C ALA A 82 -2.98 -14.07 1.47
N ALA A 83 -2.32 -14.70 2.45
CA ALA A 83 -2.68 -16.02 2.96
C ALA A 83 -4.08 -16.06 3.60
N GLU A 84 -4.54 -14.95 4.17
CA GLU A 84 -5.93 -14.79 4.65
C GLU A 84 -6.94 -14.52 3.51
N GLY A 85 -6.48 -14.49 2.27
CA GLY A 85 -7.31 -14.36 1.07
C GLY A 85 -7.57 -12.92 0.60
N LEU A 86 -6.95 -11.92 1.19
CA LEU A 86 -7.02 -10.54 0.72
C LEU A 86 -5.87 -10.27 -0.26
N PRO A 87 -6.13 -9.86 -1.52
CA PRO A 87 -5.05 -9.47 -2.42
C PRO A 87 -4.27 -8.27 -1.86
N VAL A 88 -2.95 -8.27 -2.12
CA VAL A 88 -2.03 -7.23 -1.63
C VAL A 88 -1.17 -6.72 -2.77
N LEU A 89 -1.01 -5.42 -2.86
CA LEU A 89 -0.05 -4.74 -3.71
C LEU A 89 0.95 -3.98 -2.84
N ARG A 90 2.23 -4.33 -2.92
CA ARG A 90 3.32 -3.57 -2.32
C ARG A 90 4.09 -2.89 -3.44
N PHE A 91 4.41 -1.61 -3.30
CA PHE A 91 5.06 -0.83 -4.35
C PHE A 91 6.21 0.00 -3.80
N SER A 92 7.12 0.39 -4.67
CA SER A 92 8.16 1.37 -4.38
C SER A 92 7.72 2.74 -4.91
N PHE A 93 7.81 3.77 -4.09
CA PHE A 93 7.60 5.15 -4.55
C PHE A 93 8.64 5.54 -5.61
N SER A 94 8.33 6.54 -6.43
CA SER A 94 9.27 7.03 -7.45
C SER A 94 10.60 7.47 -6.85
N GLY A 95 11.69 7.18 -7.57
CA GLY A 95 13.05 7.38 -7.08
C GLY A 95 13.57 6.31 -6.10
N ASN A 96 12.74 5.31 -5.72
CA ASN A 96 13.08 4.26 -4.77
C ASN A 96 12.97 2.86 -5.42
N GLY A 97 13.75 1.92 -4.93
CA GLY A 97 13.73 0.53 -5.41
C GLY A 97 13.98 0.46 -6.91
N GLY A 98 13.11 -0.26 -7.64
CA GLY A 98 13.12 -0.37 -9.10
C GLY A 98 12.19 0.62 -9.80
N SER A 99 11.51 1.52 -9.08
CA SER A 99 10.69 2.57 -9.67
C SER A 99 11.52 3.61 -10.41
N GLY A 100 10.91 4.22 -11.44
CA GLY A 100 11.51 5.34 -12.15
C GLY A 100 11.66 6.58 -11.27
N GLY A 101 12.32 7.62 -11.79
CA GLY A 101 12.53 8.88 -11.09
C GLY A 101 13.90 9.00 -10.42
N ASP A 102 14.13 10.14 -9.79
CA ASP A 102 15.36 10.44 -9.05
C ASP A 102 15.04 10.49 -7.56
N PHE A 103 15.79 9.74 -6.75
CA PHE A 103 15.67 9.73 -5.29
C PHE A 103 15.73 11.13 -4.67
N ARG A 104 16.50 12.06 -5.27
CA ARG A 104 16.57 13.46 -4.82
C ARG A 104 15.24 14.21 -4.90
N GLN A 105 14.29 13.70 -5.70
CA GLN A 105 12.94 14.26 -5.83
C GLN A 105 11.91 13.51 -5.01
N SER A 106 12.31 12.45 -4.27
CA SER A 106 11.42 11.67 -3.41
C SER A 106 11.05 12.50 -2.18
N THR A 107 9.85 13.05 -2.19
CA THR A 107 9.27 13.90 -1.13
C THR A 107 7.92 13.34 -0.73
N ILE A 108 7.39 13.73 0.45
CA ILE A 108 6.05 13.32 0.88
C ILE A 108 5.00 13.77 -0.15
N SER A 109 5.10 15.00 -0.64
CA SER A 109 4.15 15.55 -1.63
C SER A 109 4.18 14.76 -2.93
N LYS A 110 5.35 14.39 -3.44
CA LYS A 110 5.48 13.56 -4.65
C LYS A 110 4.96 12.14 -4.41
N GLU A 111 5.25 11.55 -3.26
CA GLU A 111 4.77 10.21 -2.91
C GLU A 111 3.24 10.15 -2.74
N VAL A 112 2.59 11.25 -2.34
CA VAL A 112 1.13 11.36 -2.40
C VAL A 112 0.61 11.26 -3.83
N ASP A 113 1.29 11.86 -4.81
CA ASP A 113 0.91 11.77 -6.21
C ASP A 113 1.20 10.38 -6.81
N ASP A 114 2.30 9.74 -6.41
CA ASP A 114 2.56 8.33 -6.73
C ASP A 114 1.45 7.42 -6.20
N LEU A 115 1.06 7.60 -4.94
CA LEU A 115 -0.05 6.83 -4.36
C LEU A 115 -1.36 7.06 -5.13
N LYS A 116 -1.67 8.29 -5.57
CA LYS A 116 -2.86 8.56 -6.40
C LYS A 116 -2.83 7.79 -7.72
N ALA A 117 -1.66 7.60 -8.34
CA ALA A 117 -1.52 6.79 -9.54
C ALA A 117 -1.82 5.30 -9.24
N VAL A 118 -1.29 4.75 -8.14
CA VAL A 118 -1.59 3.38 -7.70
C VAL A 118 -3.07 3.22 -7.35
N LEU A 119 -3.68 4.20 -6.68
CA LEU A 119 -5.13 4.22 -6.39
C LEU A 119 -5.96 4.22 -7.67
N SER A 120 -5.52 4.94 -8.73
CA SER A 120 -6.22 4.97 -10.02
C SER A 120 -6.19 3.62 -10.72
N ALA A 121 -5.07 2.93 -10.70
CA ALA A 121 -4.93 1.58 -11.25
C ALA A 121 -5.80 0.56 -10.48
N ALA A 122 -5.83 0.66 -9.14
CA ALA A 122 -6.65 -0.21 -8.30
C ALA A 122 -8.17 0.03 -8.53
N ASP A 123 -8.59 1.29 -8.66
CA ASP A 123 -9.98 1.66 -8.93
C ASP A 123 -10.42 1.20 -10.33
N ALA A 124 -9.59 1.40 -11.35
CA ALA A 124 -9.81 0.90 -12.71
C ALA A 124 -9.97 -0.62 -12.75
N SER A 125 -9.27 -1.33 -11.86
CA SER A 125 -9.38 -2.77 -11.64
C SER A 125 -10.56 -3.16 -10.72
N GLY A 126 -11.39 -2.22 -10.27
CA GLY A 126 -12.59 -2.45 -9.46
C GLY A 126 -12.35 -2.77 -7.99
N TYR A 127 -11.16 -2.50 -7.46
CA TYR A 127 -10.84 -2.72 -6.07
C TYR A 127 -11.26 -1.54 -5.16
N ARG A 128 -11.65 -1.88 -3.94
CA ARG A 128 -11.79 -0.95 -2.82
C ARG A 128 -10.48 -0.97 -2.03
N VAL A 129 -9.84 0.17 -1.89
CA VAL A 129 -8.49 0.23 -1.37
C VAL A 129 -8.45 0.34 0.15
N ILE A 130 -7.60 -0.49 0.75
CA ILE A 130 -7.06 -0.37 2.10
C ILE A 130 -5.62 0.09 1.91
N TYR A 131 -5.20 1.19 2.53
CA TYR A 131 -3.83 1.63 2.44
C TYR A 131 -3.11 1.45 3.78
N ALA A 132 -1.94 0.82 3.75
CA ALA A 132 -1.01 0.73 4.87
C ALA A 132 0.28 1.47 4.54
N GLY A 133 0.62 2.49 5.30
CA GLY A 133 1.85 3.26 5.13
C GLY A 133 2.78 3.12 6.33
N HIS A 134 4.05 2.83 6.06
CA HIS A 134 5.09 2.77 7.07
C HIS A 134 5.88 4.08 7.13
N SER A 135 6.15 4.58 8.34
CA SER A 135 7.01 5.75 8.54
C SER A 135 6.55 6.96 7.69
N MET A 136 7.35 7.47 6.76
CA MET A 136 6.97 8.53 5.81
C MET A 136 5.76 8.11 4.96
N GLY A 137 5.65 6.83 4.57
CA GLY A 137 4.45 6.32 3.89
C GLY A 137 3.17 6.44 4.75
N GLY A 138 3.29 6.52 6.07
CA GLY A 138 2.20 6.86 6.98
C GLY A 138 1.74 8.31 6.81
N ALA A 139 2.67 9.27 6.74
CA ALA A 139 2.36 10.68 6.42
C ALA A 139 1.66 10.81 5.06
N VAL A 140 2.20 10.11 4.02
CA VAL A 140 1.58 10.02 2.68
C VAL A 140 0.13 9.53 2.79
N GLY A 141 -0.10 8.46 3.57
CA GLY A 141 -1.43 7.88 3.77
C GLY A 141 -2.42 8.85 4.41
N VAL A 142 -1.99 9.60 5.41
CA VAL A 142 -2.82 10.62 6.08
C VAL A 142 -3.22 11.73 5.10
N LEU A 143 -2.26 12.29 4.35
CA LEU A 143 -2.51 13.35 3.38
C LEU A 143 -3.41 12.88 2.23
N ALA A 144 -3.19 11.66 1.75
CA ALA A 144 -4.03 11.07 0.71
C ALA A 144 -5.45 10.80 1.23
N ALA A 145 -5.62 10.12 2.38
CA ALA A 145 -6.93 9.75 2.91
C ALA A 145 -7.78 10.96 3.34
N ALA A 146 -7.15 12.08 3.66
CA ALA A 146 -7.84 13.34 3.97
C ALA A 146 -8.55 13.95 2.73
N SER A 147 -8.12 13.59 1.51
CA SER A 147 -8.60 14.22 0.27
C SER A 147 -9.05 13.25 -0.82
N ASP A 148 -8.81 11.96 -0.68
CA ASP A 148 -9.11 10.94 -1.69
C ASP A 148 -10.02 9.85 -1.13
N GLU A 149 -11.26 9.84 -1.58
CA GLU A 149 -12.29 8.91 -1.11
C GLU A 149 -12.09 7.46 -1.60
N ARG A 150 -11.11 7.19 -2.46
CA ARG A 150 -10.80 5.82 -2.92
C ARG A 150 -10.19 4.98 -1.81
N ILE A 151 -9.48 5.58 -0.85
CA ILE A 151 -9.04 4.89 0.37
C ILE A 151 -10.27 4.64 1.24
N LYS A 152 -10.53 3.40 1.61
CA LYS A 152 -11.68 2.98 2.43
C LYS A 152 -11.30 2.57 3.85
N LEU A 153 -10.02 2.31 4.10
CA LEU A 153 -9.45 2.03 5.41
C LEU A 153 -7.99 2.48 5.40
N LEU A 154 -7.55 3.15 6.46
CA LEU A 154 -6.18 3.61 6.62
C LEU A 154 -5.48 2.81 7.72
N ILE A 155 -4.21 2.48 7.48
CA ILE A 155 -3.32 1.84 8.45
C ILE A 155 -2.01 2.62 8.47
N SER A 156 -1.57 3.07 9.63
CA SER A 156 -0.27 3.70 9.84
C SER A 156 0.61 2.77 10.68
N LEU A 157 1.74 2.37 10.13
CA LEU A 157 2.76 1.52 10.77
C LEU A 157 3.95 2.40 11.14
N ALA A 158 4.15 2.69 12.42
CA ALA A 158 5.18 3.61 12.90
C ALA A 158 5.19 4.93 12.11
N GLY A 159 3.97 5.49 11.86
CA GLY A 159 3.77 6.59 10.91
C GLY A 159 4.40 7.89 11.37
N MET A 160 5.15 8.55 10.50
CA MET A 160 5.68 9.90 10.72
C MET A 160 4.52 10.91 10.75
N VAL A 161 4.48 11.76 11.76
CA VAL A 161 3.46 12.81 11.92
C VAL A 161 4.10 14.18 11.88
N ASN A 162 5.12 14.41 12.68
CA ASN A 162 5.83 15.68 12.80
C ASN A 162 7.02 15.72 11.83
N THR A 163 6.77 16.10 10.59
CA THR A 163 7.71 15.99 9.47
C THR A 163 8.92 16.91 9.64
N GLN A 164 8.72 18.16 10.06
CA GLN A 164 9.81 19.09 10.34
C GLN A 164 10.68 18.60 11.51
N ALA A 165 10.06 18.17 12.61
CA ALA A 165 10.80 17.66 13.76
C ALA A 165 11.57 16.38 13.44
N PHE A 166 11.01 15.51 12.58
CA PHE A 166 11.71 14.36 12.06
C PHE A 166 12.97 14.78 11.28
N TYR A 167 12.83 15.72 10.34
CA TYR A 167 13.97 16.22 9.57
C TYR A 167 15.06 16.79 10.49
N GLU A 168 14.69 17.64 11.43
CA GLU A 168 15.63 18.29 12.37
C GLU A 168 16.38 17.25 13.21
N ARG A 169 15.70 16.21 13.68
CA ARG A 169 16.29 15.14 14.52
C ARG A 169 17.22 14.21 13.73
N GLU A 170 16.77 13.75 12.54
CA GLU A 170 17.52 12.74 11.78
C GLU A 170 18.58 13.34 10.86
N PHE A 171 18.35 14.54 10.34
CA PHE A 171 19.17 15.12 9.26
C PHE A 171 19.57 16.57 9.50
N GLY A 172 19.23 17.17 10.64
CA GLY A 172 19.51 18.60 10.91
C GLY A 172 21.00 18.97 10.84
N GLU A 173 21.89 18.01 11.07
CA GLU A 173 23.35 18.20 10.98
C GLU A 173 23.93 17.85 9.59
N VAL A 174 23.10 17.30 8.69
CA VAL A 174 23.52 16.91 7.33
C VAL A 174 23.29 18.06 6.38
N THR A 175 24.32 18.46 5.61
CA THR A 175 24.18 19.52 4.60
C THR A 175 23.42 19.00 3.39
N PRO A 176 22.21 19.52 3.07
CA PRO A 176 21.47 19.13 1.87
C PRO A 176 22.30 19.35 0.59
N ASP A 177 22.05 18.53 -0.41
CA ASP A 177 22.72 18.48 -1.71
C ASP A 177 24.23 18.14 -1.66
N SER A 178 24.75 17.85 -0.46
CA SER A 178 26.16 17.49 -0.27
C SER A 178 26.35 16.25 0.62
N GLY A 179 25.39 15.97 1.52
CA GLY A 179 25.43 14.81 2.42
C GLY A 179 24.40 13.74 2.03
N CYS A 180 24.40 12.66 2.79
CA CYS A 180 23.52 11.52 2.59
C CYS A 180 22.73 11.22 3.87
N MET A 181 21.51 10.71 3.73
CA MET A 181 20.67 10.24 4.82
C MET A 181 21.36 9.03 5.49
N TRP A 182 21.54 9.08 6.81
CA TRP A 182 22.16 8.01 7.61
C TRP A 182 23.49 7.49 7.04
N GLU A 183 24.31 8.39 6.46
CA GLU A 183 25.60 8.07 5.83
C GLU A 183 25.51 7.09 4.64
N GLU A 184 24.29 6.81 4.12
CA GLU A 184 24.08 5.89 3.01
C GLU A 184 24.27 6.61 1.68
N ALA A 185 25.32 6.26 0.93
CA ALA A 185 25.71 6.94 -0.31
C ALA A 185 24.65 6.86 -1.42
N SER A 186 23.80 5.84 -1.40
CA SER A 186 22.66 5.68 -2.33
C SER A 186 21.49 6.58 -2.01
N CYS A 187 21.47 7.22 -0.83
CA CYS A 187 20.38 8.04 -0.31
C CYS A 187 20.84 9.50 -0.07
N PRO A 188 21.15 10.27 -1.13
CA PRO A 188 21.58 11.68 -0.99
C PRO A 188 20.46 12.51 -0.38
N LEU A 189 20.77 13.29 0.67
CA LEU A 189 19.83 14.26 1.24
C LEU A 189 19.70 15.45 0.30
N SER A 190 18.50 15.71 -0.23
CA SER A 190 18.26 16.87 -1.10
C SER A 190 17.63 18.04 -0.35
N SER A 191 17.87 19.26 -0.82
CA SER A 191 17.14 20.44 -0.38
C SER A 191 15.66 20.34 -0.67
N THR A 192 15.26 19.71 -1.77
CA THR A 192 13.85 19.46 -2.13
C THR A 192 13.13 18.63 -1.06
N PHE A 193 13.77 17.56 -0.56
CA PHE A 193 13.21 16.75 0.55
C PHE A 193 13.05 17.58 1.83
N LYS A 194 14.11 18.33 2.21
CA LYS A 194 14.08 19.23 3.37
C LYS A 194 12.92 20.21 3.29
N ASP A 195 12.85 20.96 2.17
CA ASP A 195 11.86 22.04 1.99
C ASP A 195 10.43 21.48 2.03
N ASP A 196 10.18 20.28 1.51
CA ASP A 196 8.87 19.62 1.57
C ASP A 196 8.48 19.29 3.01
N LEU A 197 9.37 18.66 3.79
CA LEU A 197 9.11 18.31 5.19
C LEU A 197 8.88 19.57 6.07
N GLU A 198 9.66 20.62 5.83
CA GLU A 198 9.50 21.90 6.54
C GLU A 198 8.22 22.64 6.11
N SER A 199 7.75 22.47 4.88
CA SER A 199 6.48 23.07 4.42
C SER A 199 5.25 22.38 4.99
N ILE A 200 5.32 21.07 5.19
CA ILE A 200 4.22 20.29 5.80
C ILE A 200 4.17 20.52 7.31
N ILE A 201 5.33 20.60 7.96
CA ILE A 201 5.52 20.76 9.43
C ILE A 201 4.98 19.56 10.21
N THR A 202 3.67 19.27 10.08
CA THR A 202 2.99 18.15 10.74
C THR A 202 1.73 17.75 9.98
N THR A 203 1.44 16.46 9.98
CA THR A 203 0.19 15.89 9.41
C THR A 203 -0.95 15.82 10.44
N ALA A 204 -0.71 16.12 11.73
CA ALA A 204 -1.70 16.00 12.80
C ALA A 204 -3.01 16.73 12.53
N PRO A 205 -3.04 17.99 12.00
CA PRO A 205 -4.28 18.67 11.68
C PRO A 205 -5.15 17.95 10.64
N LYS A 206 -4.53 17.19 9.74
CA LYS A 206 -5.23 16.42 8.70
C LYS A 206 -5.98 15.19 9.23
N ALA A 207 -5.66 14.72 10.43
CA ALA A 207 -6.33 13.59 11.05
C ALA A 207 -7.86 13.76 11.13
N SER A 208 -8.33 14.98 11.44
CA SER A 208 -9.77 15.28 11.51
C SER A 208 -10.49 15.26 10.14
N GLU A 209 -9.73 15.34 9.05
CA GLU A 209 -10.24 15.23 7.67
C GLU A 209 -10.34 13.78 7.20
N VAL A 210 -9.60 12.84 7.79
CA VAL A 210 -9.69 11.40 7.51
C VAL A 210 -11.04 10.86 8.02
N LYS A 211 -11.88 10.32 7.13
CA LYS A 211 -13.25 9.88 7.42
C LYS A 211 -13.43 8.36 7.39
N VAL A 212 -12.35 7.63 7.23
CA VAL A 212 -12.36 6.17 7.12
C VAL A 212 -11.85 5.51 8.42
N PRO A 213 -12.17 4.23 8.68
CA PRO A 213 -11.59 3.49 9.79
C PRO A 213 -10.07 3.56 9.76
N TRP A 214 -9.44 3.82 10.91
CA TRP A 214 -8.00 4.02 10.98
C TRP A 214 -7.34 3.20 12.08
N LEU A 215 -6.39 2.35 11.69
CA LEU A 215 -5.50 1.63 12.60
C LEU A 215 -4.14 2.33 12.65
N LEU A 216 -3.64 2.57 13.84
CA LEU A 216 -2.25 2.95 14.08
C LEU A 216 -1.56 1.81 14.83
N VAL A 217 -0.38 1.40 14.38
CA VAL A 217 0.47 0.40 15.05
C VAL A 217 1.84 1.01 15.24
N HIS A 218 2.36 0.99 16.47
CA HIS A 218 3.65 1.59 16.79
C HIS A 218 4.43 0.75 17.80
N GLY A 219 5.75 0.66 17.62
CA GLY A 219 6.65 0.01 18.56
C GLY A 219 7.00 0.95 19.72
N THR A 220 7.07 0.42 20.94
CA THR A 220 7.40 1.28 22.11
C THR A 220 8.90 1.60 22.24
N GLU A 221 9.75 0.94 21.46
CA GLU A 221 11.20 1.19 21.38
C GLU A 221 11.61 1.69 19.98
N ASP A 222 10.70 2.42 19.31
CA ASP A 222 10.98 3.09 18.05
C ASP A 222 11.92 4.28 18.28
N ASP A 223 13.14 4.19 17.75
CA ASP A 223 14.20 5.19 17.87
C ASP A 223 14.29 6.15 16.67
N VAL A 224 13.41 5.96 15.66
CA VAL A 224 13.37 6.77 14.44
C VAL A 224 12.16 7.71 14.45
N VAL A 225 10.96 7.18 14.67
CA VAL A 225 9.73 7.96 14.84
C VAL A 225 9.20 7.74 16.26
N PRO A 226 9.15 8.78 17.10
CA PRO A 226 8.65 8.65 18.46
C PRO A 226 7.21 8.14 18.51
N ILE A 227 6.88 7.26 19.45
CA ILE A 227 5.52 6.76 19.64
C ILE A 227 4.52 7.88 19.91
N GLU A 228 4.98 9.00 20.47
CA GLU A 228 4.22 10.21 20.71
C GLU A 228 3.59 10.77 19.43
N ASP A 229 4.23 10.58 18.26
CA ASP A 229 3.65 10.95 16.96
C ASP A 229 2.32 10.21 16.73
N SER A 230 2.29 8.89 16.94
CA SER A 230 1.06 8.11 16.83
C SER A 230 0.02 8.47 17.89
N GLN A 231 0.44 8.75 19.12
CA GLN A 231 -0.47 9.16 20.19
C GLN A 231 -1.09 10.54 19.91
N GLU A 232 -0.30 11.48 19.40
CA GLU A 232 -0.76 12.81 19.01
C GLU A 232 -1.81 12.74 17.90
N ILE A 233 -1.49 12.10 16.78
CA ILE A 233 -2.39 12.04 15.64
C ILE A 233 -3.66 11.22 15.97
N PHE A 234 -3.52 10.17 16.81
CA PHE A 234 -4.66 9.39 17.30
C PHE A 234 -5.64 10.27 18.09
N ALA A 235 -5.17 11.22 18.88
CA ALA A 235 -6.05 12.13 19.62
C ALA A 235 -6.94 12.97 18.68
N HIS A 236 -6.46 13.32 17.48
CA HIS A 236 -7.17 14.11 16.48
C HIS A 236 -7.99 13.30 15.48
N ALA A 237 -7.75 11.99 15.37
CA ALA A 237 -8.42 11.13 14.40
C ALA A 237 -9.90 10.90 14.75
N ASN A 238 -10.74 10.68 13.73
CA ASN A 238 -12.15 10.34 13.88
C ASN A 238 -12.34 8.83 14.21
N GLU A 239 -13.48 8.51 14.83
CA GLU A 239 -13.92 7.11 14.96
C GLU A 239 -14.45 6.55 13.63
N PRO A 240 -14.33 5.23 13.34
CA PRO A 240 -13.67 4.25 14.20
C PRO A 240 -12.15 4.28 14.06
N LYS A 241 -11.44 4.27 15.17
CA LYS A 241 -9.98 4.27 15.22
C LYS A 241 -9.45 3.32 16.29
N LYS A 242 -8.20 2.86 16.12
CA LYS A 242 -7.50 2.02 17.10
C LYS A 242 -6.01 2.35 17.08
N LEU A 243 -5.41 2.48 18.26
CA LEU A 243 -3.96 2.51 18.45
C LEU A 243 -3.53 1.19 19.09
N VAL A 244 -2.53 0.55 18.51
CA VAL A 244 -1.88 -0.65 19.03
C VAL A 244 -0.41 -0.32 19.26
N GLU A 245 -0.01 -0.28 20.52
CA GLU A 245 1.37 -0.13 20.94
C GLU A 245 1.97 -1.52 21.14
N ILE A 246 3.10 -1.81 20.46
CA ILE A 246 3.76 -3.12 20.56
C ILE A 246 4.97 -2.98 21.48
N PRO A 247 4.93 -3.58 22.69
CA PRO A 247 6.01 -3.48 23.64
C PRO A 247 7.33 -4.04 23.07
N GLY A 248 8.42 -3.27 23.18
CA GLY A 248 9.75 -3.66 22.76
C GLY A 248 9.99 -3.66 21.25
N ALA A 249 9.00 -3.38 20.43
CA ALA A 249 9.18 -3.32 18.98
C ALA A 249 9.89 -2.02 18.58
N ASN A 250 10.78 -2.12 17.60
CA ASN A 250 11.50 -1.01 16.98
C ASN A 250 10.75 -0.46 15.73
N HIS A 251 11.36 0.52 15.06
CA HIS A 251 10.78 1.21 13.90
C HIS A 251 10.33 0.30 12.75
N VAL A 252 11.05 -0.79 12.49
CA VAL A 252 10.78 -1.73 11.39
C VAL A 252 10.11 -3.02 11.86
N PHE A 253 9.64 -3.06 13.09
CA PHE A 253 8.98 -4.23 13.70
C PHE A 253 9.79 -5.52 13.58
N SER A 254 11.14 -5.44 13.65
CA SER A 254 11.96 -6.64 13.55
C SER A 254 11.76 -7.59 14.73
N ASP A 255 12.22 -8.82 14.57
CA ASP A 255 12.21 -9.86 15.60
C ASP A 255 10.80 -10.09 16.20
N ASP A 256 10.65 -9.94 17.49
CA ASP A 256 9.38 -10.19 18.20
C ASP A 256 8.27 -9.17 17.88
N GLY A 257 8.59 -8.08 17.20
CA GLY A 257 7.62 -7.04 16.81
C GLY A 257 6.82 -7.38 15.54
N GLU A 258 7.35 -8.21 14.64
CA GLU A 258 6.76 -8.49 13.34
C GLU A 258 5.39 -9.18 13.44
N LYS A 259 5.33 -10.29 14.18
CA LYS A 259 4.09 -11.05 14.31
C LYS A 259 2.96 -10.24 14.98
N PRO A 260 3.16 -9.54 16.12
CA PRO A 260 2.11 -8.69 16.70
C PRO A 260 1.63 -7.59 15.76
N MET A 261 2.51 -6.99 14.95
CA MET A 261 2.14 -5.99 13.95
C MET A 261 1.22 -6.61 12.88
N ILE A 262 1.60 -7.77 12.32
CA ILE A 262 0.81 -8.50 11.32
C ILE A 262 -0.56 -8.90 11.90
N ASP A 263 -0.58 -9.48 13.09
CA ASP A 263 -1.83 -9.90 13.75
C ASP A 263 -2.78 -8.68 13.95
N ALA A 264 -2.25 -7.53 14.38
CA ALA A 264 -3.05 -6.32 14.57
C ALA A 264 -3.67 -5.82 13.25
N VAL A 265 -2.93 -5.88 12.15
CA VAL A 265 -3.40 -5.49 10.83
C VAL A 265 -4.50 -6.44 10.34
N ILE A 266 -4.27 -7.75 10.39
CA ILE A 266 -5.24 -8.77 9.96
C ILE A 266 -6.54 -8.66 10.77
N ASP A 267 -6.43 -8.57 12.08
CA ASP A 267 -7.59 -8.45 12.99
C ASP A 267 -8.41 -7.17 12.67
N TRP A 268 -7.74 -6.03 12.46
CA TRP A 268 -8.42 -4.78 12.16
C TRP A 268 -9.15 -4.82 10.82
N ILE A 269 -8.48 -5.31 9.78
CA ILE A 269 -9.08 -5.47 8.45
C ILE A 269 -10.29 -6.40 8.54
N GLY A 270 -10.14 -7.57 9.17
CA GLY A 270 -11.23 -8.55 9.31
C GLY A 270 -12.46 -8.02 10.07
N ASN A 271 -12.27 -7.12 11.04
CA ASN A 271 -13.35 -6.50 11.78
C ASN A 271 -14.00 -5.33 11.05
N SER A 272 -13.23 -4.57 10.25
CA SER A 272 -13.70 -3.37 9.55
C SER A 272 -14.40 -3.67 8.22
N LEU A 273 -14.22 -4.86 7.64
CA LEU A 273 -14.84 -5.28 6.38
C LEU A 273 -16.15 -6.09 6.54
N ARG A 274 -16.57 -6.34 7.77
CA ARG A 274 -17.84 -7.04 8.10
C ARG A 274 -19.05 -6.04 8.09
#